data_f2f1777362b881af3b4b61bcee4e4ea6
#
_entry.id   f2f1777362b881af3b4b61bcee4e4ea6
#
_cell.length_a   1.000
_cell.length_b   1.000
_cell.length_c   1.000
_cell.angle_alpha   90.00
_cell.angle_beta   90.00
_cell.angle_gamma   90.00
#
_symmetry.space_group_name_H-M   'P 1'
#
loop_
_entity.id
_entity.type
_entity.pdbx_description
1 polymer ?
#
loop_
_entity_poly.entity_id
_entity_poly.type
_entity_poly.pdbx_seq_one_letter_code
_entity_poly.pdbx_strand_id
1 'polypeptide(L)'
;MWYAIEESGDIMSKKKKKAKKKNKILTAFLCLTAWFFGTVLVVLGGFLFLLYLVQLGPSPRIRDLFVASAKESSVGGVMVDLFLSPEQVEEIMANNSTKEFSEITDTTMVKIAYANSESKDSSSQSSIGRLDNPEDPDGDGITVYDVHGPTYRGKMMVVFDPSRVKVGTIDHYGISSPGLTLPDMVEKYDAVAGINGGKYDDEAGIGTGGMPQGIVFSEGVLRMGDPTSNYEVYGFDNNNVLVVGHMSAGYAASIGIRDAVTFGPALIVNGKSARMAGSGSGLNPRTAIGQREDGAVLLLVIEGRQTTSLGASMADLVEIMENYGAVNAANLDGGMSSSMVYNGEEIVSSCTMRNRKIPTAFIVERRD
;
A
#
# COMPACT_ATOMS: atom_id res chain seq x y z
N MET A 1 -13.47 -64.07 58.99
CA MET A 1 -13.92 -64.31 57.58
C MET A 1 -14.91 -63.26 57.08
N TRP A 2 -15.77 -62.65 57.88
CA TRP A 2 -16.74 -61.64 57.48
C TRP A 2 -16.14 -60.26 57.14
N TYR A 3 -15.10 -59.82 57.81
CA TYR A 3 -14.41 -58.53 57.55
C TYR A 3 -13.73 -58.45 56.18
N ALA A 4 -13.23 -59.53 55.64
CA ALA A 4 -12.56 -59.57 54.34
C ALA A 4 -13.51 -59.49 53.14
N ILE A 5 -14.79 -59.84 53.33
CA ILE A 5 -15.81 -59.81 52.28
C ILE A 5 -16.38 -58.39 52.11
N GLU A 6 -16.49 -57.65 53.19
CA GLU A 6 -17.01 -56.24 53.19
C GLU A 6 -16.00 -55.27 52.54
N GLU A 7 -14.71 -55.43 52.84
CA GLU A 7 -13.62 -54.66 52.28
C GLU A 7 -13.46 -54.90 50.76
N SER A 8 -13.60 -56.13 50.29
CA SER A 8 -13.57 -56.49 48.87
C SER A 8 -14.76 -55.88 48.07
N GLY A 9 -15.96 -55.83 48.69
CA GLY A 9 -17.14 -55.19 48.10
C GLY A 9 -17.03 -53.69 47.91
N ASP A 10 -16.43 -52.99 48.90
CA ASP A 10 -16.22 -51.54 48.83
C ASP A 10 -15.16 -51.15 47.80
N ILE A 11 -14.08 -51.95 47.69
CA ILE A 11 -13.04 -51.77 46.67
C ILE A 11 -13.61 -51.97 45.25
N MET A 12 -14.45 -53.00 45.06
CA MET A 12 -15.11 -53.23 43.76
C MET A 12 -16.12 -52.10 43.39
N SER A 13 -16.86 -51.61 44.36
CA SER A 13 -17.79 -50.49 44.19
C SER A 13 -17.07 -49.19 43.80
N LYS A 14 -15.96 -48.86 44.47
CA LYS A 14 -15.13 -47.73 44.16
C LYS A 14 -14.48 -47.84 42.76
N LYS A 15 -13.99 -49.05 42.38
CA LYS A 15 -13.47 -49.29 41.01
C LYS A 15 -14.56 -49.12 39.94
N LYS A 16 -15.78 -49.64 40.15
CA LYS A 16 -16.92 -49.42 39.22
C LYS A 16 -17.34 -47.97 39.11
N LYS A 17 -17.39 -47.20 40.21
CA LYS A 17 -17.67 -45.76 40.18
C LYS A 17 -16.59 -44.96 39.44
N LYS A 18 -15.30 -45.32 39.64
CA LYS A 18 -14.17 -44.68 38.95
C LYS A 18 -14.16 -44.97 37.44
N ALA A 19 -14.47 -46.20 37.02
CA ALA A 19 -14.62 -46.59 35.62
C ALA A 19 -15.81 -45.89 34.96
N LYS A 20 -16.95 -45.78 35.63
CA LYS A 20 -18.14 -45.07 35.12
C LYS A 20 -17.89 -43.57 34.98
N LYS A 21 -17.12 -42.94 35.89
CA LYS A 21 -16.70 -41.53 35.78
C LYS A 21 -15.72 -41.32 34.62
N LYS A 22 -14.75 -42.22 34.42
CA LYS A 22 -13.78 -42.18 33.32
C LYS A 22 -14.49 -42.32 31.96
N ASN A 23 -15.47 -43.22 31.82
CA ASN A 23 -16.26 -43.36 30.60
C ASN A 23 -17.10 -42.13 30.31
N LYS A 24 -17.72 -41.47 31.31
CA LYS A 24 -18.46 -40.22 31.13
C LYS A 24 -17.56 -39.08 30.64
N ILE A 25 -16.35 -38.96 31.19
CA ILE A 25 -15.35 -37.94 30.75
C ILE A 25 -14.92 -38.22 29.31
N LEU A 26 -14.63 -39.48 28.97
CA LEU A 26 -14.27 -39.87 27.62
C LEU A 26 -15.40 -39.59 26.62
N THR A 27 -16.65 -39.91 26.96
CA THR A 27 -17.81 -39.60 26.10
C THR A 27 -18.00 -38.12 25.93
N ALA A 28 -17.89 -37.32 27.00
CA ALA A 28 -17.96 -35.85 26.90
C ALA A 28 -16.85 -35.27 26.01
N PHE A 29 -15.63 -35.78 26.14
CA PHE A 29 -14.51 -35.39 25.29
C PHE A 29 -14.77 -35.71 23.81
N LEU A 30 -15.24 -36.93 23.51
CA LEU A 30 -15.57 -37.35 22.14
C LEU A 30 -16.73 -36.53 21.56
N CYS A 31 -17.74 -36.16 22.35
CA CYS A 31 -18.81 -35.28 21.90
C CYS A 31 -18.32 -33.88 21.61
N LEU A 32 -17.44 -33.33 22.46
CA LEU A 32 -16.84 -32.00 22.25
C LEU A 32 -15.95 -31.95 20.99
N THR A 33 -15.13 -32.99 20.78
CA THR A 33 -14.29 -33.06 19.56
C THR A 33 -15.15 -33.23 18.31
N ALA A 34 -16.18 -34.06 18.34
CA ALA A 34 -17.12 -34.22 17.21
C ALA A 34 -17.86 -32.91 16.91
N TRP A 35 -18.30 -32.20 17.94
CA TRP A 35 -18.93 -30.87 17.78
C TRP A 35 -17.96 -29.85 17.20
N PHE A 36 -16.71 -29.81 17.70
CA PHE A 36 -15.66 -28.93 17.18
C PHE A 36 -15.39 -29.17 15.68
N PHE A 37 -15.14 -30.44 15.30
CA PHE A 37 -14.91 -30.77 13.88
C PHE A 37 -16.14 -30.52 13.02
N GLY A 38 -17.34 -30.81 13.53
CA GLY A 38 -18.60 -30.48 12.85
C GLY A 38 -18.75 -28.99 12.59
N THR A 39 -18.43 -28.14 13.57
CA THR A 39 -18.46 -26.67 13.42
C THR A 39 -17.43 -26.19 12.40
N VAL A 40 -16.21 -26.74 12.46
CA VAL A 40 -15.14 -26.40 11.48
C VAL A 40 -15.58 -26.77 10.05
N LEU A 41 -16.20 -27.95 9.86
CA LEU A 41 -16.69 -28.35 8.54
C LEU A 41 -17.81 -27.45 8.01
N VAL A 42 -18.75 -27.04 8.88
CA VAL A 42 -19.82 -26.10 8.49
C VAL A 42 -19.25 -24.74 8.11
N VAL A 43 -18.31 -24.21 8.89
CA VAL A 43 -17.65 -22.91 8.59
C VAL A 43 -16.86 -22.99 7.27
N LEU A 44 -16.08 -24.06 7.10
CA LEU A 44 -15.30 -24.27 5.88
C LEU A 44 -16.21 -24.45 4.65
N GLY A 45 -17.27 -25.25 4.77
CA GLY A 45 -18.25 -25.45 3.70
C GLY A 45 -18.97 -24.16 3.34
N GLY A 46 -19.36 -23.35 4.33
CA GLY A 46 -19.96 -22.03 4.12
C GLY A 46 -19.01 -21.06 3.43
N PHE A 47 -17.73 -21.07 3.82
CA PHE A 47 -16.70 -20.25 3.18
C PHE A 47 -16.47 -20.64 1.70
N LEU A 48 -16.33 -21.95 1.42
CA LEU A 48 -16.18 -22.45 0.05
C LEU A 48 -17.41 -22.16 -0.82
N PHE A 49 -18.61 -22.25 -0.24
CA PHE A 49 -19.85 -21.88 -0.93
C PHE A 49 -19.90 -20.38 -1.24
N LEU A 50 -19.45 -19.54 -0.32
CA LEU A 50 -19.35 -18.09 -0.57
C LEU A 50 -18.35 -17.78 -1.71
N LEU A 51 -17.18 -18.41 -1.70
CA LEU A 51 -16.20 -18.29 -2.80
C LEU A 51 -16.77 -18.74 -4.13
N TYR A 52 -17.52 -19.85 -4.14
CA TYR A 52 -18.23 -20.34 -5.33
C TYR A 52 -19.22 -19.30 -5.84
N LEU A 53 -20.04 -18.71 -4.97
CA LEU A 53 -21.03 -17.68 -5.36
C LEU A 53 -20.37 -16.42 -5.90
N VAL A 54 -19.22 -16.01 -5.34
CA VAL A 54 -18.48 -14.84 -5.79
C VAL A 54 -17.84 -15.08 -7.17
N GLN A 55 -17.28 -16.26 -7.40
CA GLN A 55 -16.52 -16.55 -8.63
C GLN A 55 -17.39 -17.07 -9.79
N LEU A 56 -18.43 -17.85 -9.50
CA LEU A 56 -19.30 -18.48 -10.51
C LEU A 56 -20.76 -18.02 -10.45
N GLY A 57 -21.06 -17.06 -9.58
CA GLY A 57 -22.39 -16.47 -9.45
C GLY A 57 -22.75 -15.51 -10.61
N PRO A 58 -23.95 -14.93 -10.57
CA PRO A 58 -24.53 -14.20 -11.70
C PRO A 58 -23.93 -12.80 -11.97
N SER A 59 -23.00 -12.33 -11.12
CA SER A 59 -22.44 -10.97 -11.25
C SER A 59 -21.00 -11.00 -11.75
N PRO A 60 -20.75 -10.79 -13.05
CA PRO A 60 -19.39 -10.69 -13.58
C PRO A 60 -18.57 -9.59 -12.90
N ARG A 61 -19.18 -8.45 -12.59
CA ARG A 61 -18.49 -7.34 -11.93
C ARG A 61 -17.93 -7.70 -10.55
N ILE A 62 -18.71 -8.43 -9.73
CA ILE A 62 -18.24 -8.88 -8.41
C ILE A 62 -17.12 -9.90 -8.56
N ARG A 63 -17.27 -10.86 -9.50
CA ARG A 63 -16.24 -11.84 -9.84
C ARG A 63 -14.94 -11.15 -10.22
N ASP A 64 -15.00 -10.27 -11.22
CA ASP A 64 -13.82 -9.61 -11.80
C ASP A 64 -13.10 -8.76 -10.75
N LEU A 65 -13.85 -8.01 -9.94
CA LEU A 65 -13.29 -7.22 -8.85
C LEU A 65 -12.63 -8.11 -7.78
N PHE A 66 -13.27 -9.21 -7.39
CA PHE A 66 -12.71 -10.17 -6.45
C PHE A 66 -11.41 -10.80 -6.99
N VAL A 67 -11.43 -11.27 -8.25
CA VAL A 67 -10.27 -11.91 -8.89
C VAL A 67 -9.10 -10.93 -8.98
N ALA A 68 -9.33 -9.71 -9.47
CA ALA A 68 -8.30 -8.68 -9.56
C ALA A 68 -7.72 -8.33 -8.18
N SER A 69 -8.58 -8.13 -7.15
CA SER A 69 -8.14 -7.83 -5.80
C SER A 69 -7.35 -8.97 -5.15
N ALA A 70 -7.78 -10.21 -5.36
CA ALA A 70 -7.15 -11.40 -4.79
C ALA A 70 -5.79 -11.70 -5.45
N LYS A 71 -5.67 -11.57 -6.77
CA LYS A 71 -4.41 -11.79 -7.51
C LYS A 71 -3.34 -10.76 -7.19
N GLU A 72 -3.72 -9.54 -6.82
CA GLU A 72 -2.78 -8.50 -6.35
C GLU A 72 -2.35 -8.71 -4.89
N SER A 73 -2.87 -9.72 -4.19
CA SER A 73 -2.48 -10.05 -2.81
C SER A 73 -1.69 -11.36 -2.74
N SER A 74 -0.70 -11.42 -1.84
CA SER A 74 0.20 -12.59 -1.69
C SER A 74 -0.54 -13.91 -1.38
N VAL A 75 -1.68 -13.85 -0.71
CA VAL A 75 -2.45 -15.05 -0.28
C VAL A 75 -3.70 -15.29 -1.13
N GLY A 76 -4.26 -14.22 -1.71
CA GLY A 76 -5.56 -14.28 -2.40
C GLY A 76 -5.54 -15.11 -3.69
N GLY A 77 -4.39 -15.19 -4.36
CA GLY A 77 -4.25 -15.94 -5.61
C GLY A 77 -4.71 -17.40 -5.51
N VAL A 78 -4.40 -18.08 -4.40
CA VAL A 78 -4.82 -19.47 -4.16
C VAL A 78 -6.35 -19.62 -4.12
N MET A 79 -7.07 -18.62 -3.62
CA MET A 79 -8.54 -18.66 -3.54
C MET A 79 -9.20 -18.54 -4.91
N VAL A 80 -8.56 -17.81 -5.83
CA VAL A 80 -9.04 -17.65 -7.21
C VAL A 80 -8.90 -18.95 -7.99
N ASP A 81 -7.76 -19.63 -7.84
CA ASP A 81 -7.41 -20.84 -8.58
C ASP A 81 -8.26 -22.08 -8.18
N LEU A 82 -9.14 -21.94 -7.17
CA LEU A 82 -10.05 -23.02 -6.75
C LEU A 82 -11.19 -23.28 -7.74
N PHE A 83 -11.67 -22.25 -8.44
CA PHE A 83 -12.88 -22.35 -9.26
C PHE A 83 -12.73 -21.80 -10.69
N LEU A 84 -11.66 -21.05 -10.97
CA LEU A 84 -11.40 -20.47 -12.29
C LEU A 84 -10.17 -21.10 -12.93
N SER A 85 -10.21 -21.26 -14.26
CA SER A 85 -9.04 -21.70 -14.99
C SER A 85 -8.02 -20.56 -15.14
N PRO A 86 -6.73 -20.86 -15.38
CA PRO A 86 -5.71 -19.84 -15.63
C PRO A 86 -6.08 -18.89 -16.75
N GLU A 87 -6.70 -19.38 -17.84
CA GLU A 87 -7.12 -18.58 -18.99
C GLU A 87 -8.23 -17.59 -18.62
N GLN A 88 -9.20 -18.03 -17.79
CA GLN A 88 -10.27 -17.15 -17.31
C GLN A 88 -9.72 -16.06 -16.40
N VAL A 89 -8.75 -16.41 -15.55
CA VAL A 89 -8.08 -15.43 -14.67
C VAL A 89 -7.30 -14.41 -15.51
N GLU A 90 -6.56 -14.86 -16.51
CA GLU A 90 -5.79 -14.00 -17.42
C GLU A 90 -6.71 -13.02 -18.18
N GLU A 91 -7.83 -13.52 -18.71
CA GLU A 91 -8.85 -12.68 -19.37
C GLU A 91 -9.42 -11.62 -18.42
N ILE A 92 -9.77 -12.01 -17.19
CA ILE A 92 -10.27 -11.06 -16.18
C ILE A 92 -9.22 -10.01 -15.85
N MET A 93 -7.97 -10.40 -15.63
CA MET A 93 -6.89 -9.47 -15.33
C MET A 93 -6.61 -8.52 -16.50
N ALA A 94 -6.61 -9.01 -17.75
CA ALA A 94 -6.45 -8.18 -18.94
C ALA A 94 -7.59 -7.16 -19.09
N ASN A 95 -8.82 -7.55 -18.77
CA ASN A 95 -10.01 -6.69 -18.80
C ASN A 95 -10.07 -5.70 -17.62
N ASN A 96 -9.18 -5.82 -16.64
CA ASN A 96 -9.08 -4.91 -15.48
C ASN A 96 -7.62 -4.47 -15.29
N SER A 97 -7.02 -3.94 -16.35
CA SER A 97 -5.61 -3.53 -16.37
C SER A 97 -5.45 -2.05 -16.71
N THR A 98 -4.36 -1.46 -16.24
CA THR A 98 -3.93 -0.11 -16.61
C THR A 98 -2.89 -0.21 -17.71
N LYS A 99 -3.05 0.59 -18.78
CA LYS A 99 -2.05 0.66 -19.87
C LYS A 99 -0.94 1.61 -19.47
N GLU A 100 0.30 1.15 -19.69
CA GLU A 100 1.49 1.97 -19.47
C GLU A 100 1.54 3.17 -20.44
N PHE A 101 2.16 4.25 -19.97
CA PHE A 101 2.47 5.41 -20.80
C PHE A 101 3.75 5.17 -21.59
N SER A 102 3.78 5.69 -22.82
CA SER A 102 5.01 5.82 -23.63
C SER A 102 5.66 7.19 -23.49
N GLU A 103 4.95 8.15 -22.88
CA GLU A 103 5.41 9.53 -22.69
C GLU A 103 6.13 9.65 -21.34
N ILE A 104 7.08 10.59 -21.28
CA ILE A 104 7.77 11.02 -20.05
C ILE A 104 7.24 12.41 -19.70
N THR A 105 7.27 12.78 -18.43
CA THR A 105 6.89 14.11 -17.95
C THR A 105 7.58 15.21 -18.75
N ASP A 106 6.79 16.15 -19.27
CA ASP A 106 7.24 17.46 -19.74
C ASP A 106 7.36 18.40 -18.53
N THR A 107 8.59 18.64 -18.10
CA THR A 107 8.88 19.45 -16.89
C THR A 107 8.45 20.91 -17.02
N THR A 108 8.17 21.40 -18.23
CA THR A 108 7.70 22.78 -18.46
C THR A 108 6.24 23.01 -18.05
N MET A 109 5.48 21.94 -17.83
CA MET A 109 4.09 22.01 -17.40
C MET A 109 3.91 22.37 -15.92
N VAL A 110 4.96 22.24 -15.11
CA VAL A 110 4.94 22.61 -13.69
C VAL A 110 5.64 23.93 -13.47
N LYS A 111 4.93 24.87 -12.87
CA LYS A 111 5.42 26.22 -12.55
C LYS A 111 5.55 26.34 -11.04
N ILE A 112 6.74 26.05 -10.52
CA ILE A 112 6.98 26.08 -9.07
C ILE A 112 6.94 27.52 -8.58
N ALA A 113 5.82 27.88 -7.99
CA ALA A 113 5.57 29.23 -7.48
C ALA A 113 6.35 29.53 -6.20
N TYR A 114 6.69 28.49 -5.42
CA TYR A 114 7.37 28.63 -4.13
C TYR A 114 8.82 29.11 -4.25
N ALA A 115 9.56 28.67 -5.26
CA ALA A 115 10.98 29.03 -5.46
C ALA A 115 11.21 30.48 -5.87
N ASN A 116 10.18 31.20 -6.34
CA ASN A 116 10.28 32.58 -6.82
C ASN A 116 10.04 33.64 -5.73
N SER A 117 9.81 33.26 -4.48
CA SER A 117 9.53 34.22 -3.40
C SER A 117 10.76 34.93 -2.84
N GLU A 118 11.99 34.51 -3.20
CA GLU A 118 13.23 35.20 -2.80
C GLU A 118 13.65 36.34 -3.76
N SER A 119 13.03 36.45 -4.94
CA SER A 119 13.29 37.59 -5.84
C SER A 119 12.43 38.79 -5.42
N LYS A 120 13.11 39.84 -5.00
CA LYS A 120 12.56 41.14 -4.53
C LYS A 120 11.85 41.97 -5.60
N ASP A 121 10.98 41.42 -6.42
CA ASP A 121 10.14 42.19 -7.34
C ASP A 121 8.65 42.03 -6.95
N SER A 122 8.16 43.13 -6.37
CA SER A 122 6.90 43.27 -5.62
C SER A 122 5.63 43.39 -6.48
N SER A 123 5.52 42.73 -7.65
CA SER A 123 4.36 42.91 -8.52
C SER A 123 3.63 41.67 -9.00
N SER A 124 4.04 40.44 -8.58
CA SER A 124 3.27 39.22 -8.82
C SER A 124 3.43 38.25 -7.64
N GLN A 125 2.63 38.50 -6.62
CA GLN A 125 2.59 37.67 -5.42
C GLN A 125 1.75 36.42 -5.70
N SER A 126 2.38 35.25 -5.89
CA SER A 126 1.70 33.97 -5.71
C SER A 126 1.52 33.72 -4.21
N SER A 127 0.29 33.50 -3.78
CA SER A 127 -0.10 33.31 -2.38
C SER A 127 0.22 31.90 -1.84
N ILE A 128 0.93 31.08 -2.59
CA ILE A 128 1.19 29.69 -2.27
C ILE A 128 2.34 29.61 -1.24
N GLY A 129 2.10 28.96 -0.10
CA GLY A 129 3.06 28.80 0.98
C GLY A 129 3.23 30.01 1.90
N ARG A 130 2.26 30.95 1.92
CA ARG A 130 2.21 32.08 2.84
C ARG A 130 1.24 31.82 3.98
N LEU A 131 1.42 32.54 5.09
CA LEU A 131 0.53 32.50 6.25
C LEU A 131 -0.94 32.86 5.93
N ASP A 132 -1.20 33.45 4.76
CA ASP A 132 -2.52 33.84 4.25
C ASP A 132 -3.07 32.88 3.18
N ASN A 133 -2.40 31.74 2.92
CA ASN A 133 -2.93 30.72 2.02
C ASN A 133 -4.13 30.01 2.68
N PRO A 134 -5.33 30.06 2.08
CA PRO A 134 -6.52 29.42 2.66
C PRO A 134 -6.43 27.87 2.67
N GLU A 135 -5.55 27.28 1.85
CA GLU A 135 -5.27 25.84 1.84
C GLU A 135 -4.22 25.44 2.89
N ASP A 136 -3.53 26.38 3.52
CA ASP A 136 -2.48 26.17 4.53
C ASP A 136 -2.69 27.17 5.69
N PRO A 137 -3.71 26.96 6.53
CA PRO A 137 -4.14 27.96 7.52
C PRO A 137 -3.16 28.13 8.69
N ASP A 138 -2.32 27.13 9.00
CA ASP A 138 -1.30 27.19 10.04
C ASP A 138 0.09 27.60 9.49
N GLY A 139 0.24 27.62 8.17
CA GLY A 139 1.45 28.10 7.49
C GLY A 139 2.66 27.18 7.61
N ASP A 140 2.46 25.90 7.95
CA ASP A 140 3.54 24.92 8.05
C ASP A 140 3.96 24.37 6.67
N GLY A 141 3.20 24.69 5.62
CA GLY A 141 3.40 24.27 4.25
C GLY A 141 2.84 22.88 3.93
N ILE A 142 1.98 22.35 4.79
CA ILE A 142 1.36 21.03 4.63
C ILE A 142 -0.11 21.11 4.99
N THR A 143 -0.98 20.47 4.20
CA THR A 143 -2.38 20.29 4.55
C THR A 143 -2.78 18.84 4.32
N VAL A 144 -3.55 18.28 5.25
CA VAL A 144 -4.03 16.89 5.19
C VAL A 144 -5.54 16.87 5.09
N TYR A 145 -6.05 16.25 4.02
CA TYR A 145 -7.48 16.08 3.75
C TYR A 145 -7.89 14.63 3.92
N ASP A 146 -9.09 14.41 4.46
CA ASP A 146 -9.73 13.10 4.42
C ASP A 146 -10.25 12.81 3.01
N VAL A 147 -9.94 11.62 2.50
CA VAL A 147 -10.40 11.12 1.21
C VAL A 147 -11.27 9.90 1.42
N HIS A 148 -12.45 9.89 0.81
CA HIS A 148 -13.36 8.76 0.91
C HIS A 148 -14.18 8.57 -0.36
N GLY A 149 -14.49 7.32 -0.64
CA GLY A 149 -15.37 6.89 -1.72
C GLY A 149 -16.24 5.72 -1.28
N PRO A 150 -16.97 5.09 -2.21
CA PRO A 150 -17.89 4.00 -1.88
C PRO A 150 -17.20 2.79 -1.24
N THR A 151 -15.93 2.54 -1.58
CA THR A 151 -15.17 1.35 -1.16
C THR A 151 -13.92 1.68 -0.36
N TYR A 152 -13.53 2.94 -0.25
CA TYR A 152 -12.25 3.34 0.32
C TYR A 152 -12.35 4.54 1.26
N ARG A 153 -11.37 4.61 2.15
CA ARG A 153 -11.02 5.77 2.98
C ARG A 153 -9.51 5.95 2.93
N GLY A 154 -9.05 7.16 3.14
CA GLY A 154 -7.63 7.48 3.16
C GLY A 154 -7.40 8.95 3.45
N LYS A 155 -6.17 9.39 3.21
CA LYS A 155 -5.78 10.80 3.36
C LYS A 155 -4.95 11.25 2.16
N MET A 156 -5.17 12.50 1.79
CA MET A 156 -4.34 13.25 0.86
C MET A 156 -3.56 14.30 1.65
N MET A 157 -2.24 14.23 1.62
CA MET A 157 -1.36 15.27 2.12
C MET A 157 -0.89 16.13 0.94
N VAL A 158 -1.11 17.43 1.02
CA VAL A 158 -0.62 18.44 0.06
C VAL A 158 0.60 19.12 0.67
N VAL A 159 1.75 19.01 0.02
CA VAL A 159 3.00 19.69 0.41
C VAL A 159 3.24 20.79 -0.58
N PHE A 160 3.14 22.05 -0.15
CA PHE A 160 3.22 23.22 -1.05
C PHE A 160 4.64 23.50 -1.55
N ASP A 161 5.66 23.13 -0.76
CA ASP A 161 7.06 23.24 -1.17
C ASP A 161 7.61 21.88 -1.63
N PRO A 162 7.72 21.64 -2.94
CA PRO A 162 8.22 20.38 -3.48
C PRO A 162 9.70 20.11 -3.15
N SER A 163 10.47 21.13 -2.75
CA SER A 163 11.88 20.98 -2.39
C SER A 163 12.06 20.16 -1.11
N ARG A 164 11.05 20.14 -0.24
CA ARG A 164 11.03 19.39 1.01
C ARG A 164 10.78 17.88 0.81
N VAL A 165 10.28 17.47 -0.36
CA VAL A 165 9.97 16.06 -0.60
C VAL A 165 11.21 15.35 -1.13
N LYS A 166 11.69 14.33 -0.40
CA LYS A 166 12.91 13.56 -0.67
C LYS A 166 12.63 12.06 -0.62
N VAL A 167 13.57 11.28 -1.16
CA VAL A 167 13.59 9.83 -0.95
C VAL A 167 14.48 9.49 0.24
N GLY A 168 13.84 9.09 1.34
CA GLY A 168 14.51 8.46 2.48
C GLY A 168 14.80 6.99 2.20
N THR A 169 15.96 6.50 2.65
CA THR A 169 16.42 5.12 2.42
C THR A 169 17.12 4.54 3.64
N ILE A 170 17.23 3.21 3.69
CA ILE A 170 18.06 2.50 4.66
C ILE A 170 19.55 2.59 4.27
N ASP A 171 20.44 2.34 5.22
CA ASP A 171 21.89 2.50 5.00
C ASP A 171 22.48 1.45 4.06
N HIS A 172 22.00 0.21 4.14
CA HIS A 172 22.52 -0.92 3.39
C HIS A 172 21.38 -1.77 2.81
N TYR A 173 21.40 -1.97 1.49
CA TYR A 173 20.46 -2.86 0.81
C TYR A 173 20.92 -4.31 0.85
N GLY A 174 19.97 -5.23 0.97
CA GLY A 174 20.24 -6.67 0.90
C GLY A 174 19.08 -7.51 1.40
N ILE A 175 18.99 -8.75 0.93
CA ILE A 175 17.95 -9.72 1.32
C ILE A 175 17.93 -9.93 2.85
N SER A 176 19.09 -9.92 3.49
CA SER A 176 19.23 -10.07 4.94
C SER A 176 19.25 -8.75 5.71
N SER A 177 19.27 -7.61 5.01
CA SER A 177 19.26 -6.29 5.67
C SER A 177 17.85 -6.00 6.18
N PRO A 178 17.71 -5.47 7.40
CA PRO A 178 16.40 -5.05 7.86
C PRO A 178 16.01 -3.72 7.20
N GLY A 179 14.79 -3.66 6.64
CA GLY A 179 14.16 -2.38 6.33
C GLY A 179 13.80 -1.61 7.61
N LEU A 180 13.33 -0.39 7.47
CA LEU A 180 12.77 0.43 8.54
C LEU A 180 11.24 0.49 8.42
N THR A 181 10.55 0.67 9.54
CA THR A 181 9.14 1.08 9.49
C THR A 181 9.06 2.52 9.00
N LEU A 182 7.92 2.96 8.47
CA LEU A 182 7.78 4.36 8.03
C LEU A 182 8.03 5.36 9.17
N PRO A 183 7.49 5.17 10.40
CA PRO A 183 7.84 6.03 11.53
C PRO A 183 9.35 6.10 11.80
N ASP A 184 10.05 4.95 11.82
CA ASP A 184 11.52 4.90 12.03
C ASP A 184 12.27 5.61 10.87
N MET A 185 11.75 5.54 9.63
CA MET A 185 12.34 6.23 8.49
C MET A 185 12.18 7.75 8.62
N VAL A 186 10.99 8.23 9.00
CA VAL A 186 10.70 9.65 9.24
C VAL A 186 11.58 10.19 10.38
N GLU A 187 11.72 9.43 11.48
CA GLU A 187 12.60 9.79 12.59
C GLU A 187 14.07 9.84 12.17
N LYS A 188 14.56 8.85 11.40
CA LYS A 188 15.96 8.80 10.91
C LYS A 188 16.36 10.06 10.16
N TYR A 189 15.44 10.64 9.39
CA TYR A 189 15.70 11.84 8.59
C TYR A 189 15.26 13.15 9.27
N ASP A 190 14.86 13.11 10.56
CA ASP A 190 14.24 14.25 11.27
C ASP A 190 13.15 14.94 10.44
N ALA A 191 12.40 14.14 9.69
CA ALA A 191 11.34 14.62 8.81
C ALA A 191 10.05 14.89 9.60
N VAL A 192 9.16 15.72 9.05
CA VAL A 192 7.86 16.01 9.66
C VAL A 192 6.78 15.03 9.21
N ALA A 193 6.93 14.49 8.00
CA ALA A 193 5.95 13.59 7.40
C ALA A 193 6.61 12.59 6.44
N GLY A 194 5.84 11.61 6.01
CA GLY A 194 6.24 10.69 4.94
C GLY A 194 5.17 9.70 4.57
N ILE A 195 5.37 9.07 3.42
CA ILE A 195 4.63 7.92 2.91
C ILE A 195 5.62 6.82 2.50
N ASN A 196 5.18 5.57 2.43
CA ASN A 196 6.00 4.49 1.89
C ASN A 196 6.40 4.75 0.44
N GLY A 197 7.52 4.15 0.01
CA GLY A 197 8.15 4.44 -1.28
C GLY A 197 7.89 3.40 -2.37
N GLY A 198 8.98 2.94 -2.99
CA GLY A 198 8.96 2.10 -4.18
C GLY A 198 8.90 0.60 -3.91
N LYS A 199 9.07 -0.14 -5.00
CA LYS A 199 9.06 -1.60 -5.02
C LYS A 199 10.24 -2.20 -4.25
N TYR A 200 9.98 -3.31 -3.56
CA TYR A 200 11.03 -4.08 -2.89
C TYR A 200 10.69 -5.58 -2.87
N ASP A 201 11.70 -6.39 -2.59
CA ASP A 201 11.51 -7.82 -2.41
C ASP A 201 10.98 -8.10 -1.01
N ASP A 202 9.75 -8.60 -0.95
CA ASP A 202 9.06 -8.92 0.28
C ASP A 202 8.93 -10.42 0.56
N GLU A 203 9.53 -11.27 -0.30
CA GLU A 203 9.49 -12.73 -0.19
C GLU A 203 8.09 -13.27 0.15
N ALA A 204 7.08 -12.84 -0.59
CA ALA A 204 5.67 -13.18 -0.36
C ALA A 204 5.13 -12.76 1.03
N GLY A 205 5.63 -11.66 1.58
CA GLY A 205 5.14 -11.08 2.84
C GLY A 205 5.95 -11.42 4.08
N ILE A 206 7.03 -12.19 3.95
CA ILE A 206 7.91 -12.58 5.07
C ILE A 206 9.32 -11.99 4.98
N GLY A 207 9.61 -11.24 3.91
CA GLY A 207 10.91 -10.61 3.68
C GLY A 207 11.29 -9.57 4.74
N THR A 208 12.58 -9.24 4.78
CA THR A 208 13.14 -8.29 5.75
C THR A 208 12.82 -6.83 5.44
N GLY A 209 12.32 -6.55 4.22
CA GLY A 209 12.08 -5.18 3.73
C GLY A 209 13.36 -4.41 3.39
N GLY A 210 14.51 -5.09 3.24
CA GLY A 210 15.80 -4.44 3.02
C GLY A 210 16.30 -4.42 1.58
N MET A 211 15.58 -5.02 0.62
CA MET A 211 16.03 -5.13 -0.77
C MET A 211 15.09 -4.41 -1.72
N PRO A 212 15.39 -3.17 -2.14
CA PRO A 212 14.59 -2.48 -3.14
C PRO A 212 14.72 -3.16 -4.51
N GLN A 213 13.66 -3.06 -5.32
CA GLN A 213 13.64 -3.53 -6.71
C GLN A 213 13.54 -2.34 -7.67
N GLY A 214 14.23 -2.45 -8.82
CA GLY A 214 14.30 -1.37 -9.79
C GLY A 214 15.36 -0.34 -9.42
N ILE A 215 15.01 0.96 -9.51
CA ILE A 215 15.93 2.04 -9.16
C ILE A 215 15.60 2.66 -7.80
N VAL A 216 16.66 3.19 -7.17
CA VAL A 216 16.56 4.17 -6.08
C VAL A 216 17.55 5.28 -6.36
N PHE A 217 17.05 6.50 -6.57
CA PHE A 217 17.82 7.74 -6.48
C PHE A 217 17.53 8.40 -5.15
N SER A 218 18.55 8.87 -4.48
CA SER A 218 18.46 9.67 -3.26
C SER A 218 19.60 10.68 -3.25
N GLU A 219 19.28 11.96 -3.10
CA GLU A 219 20.23 13.09 -3.13
C GLU A 219 21.09 13.13 -4.40
N GLY A 220 20.48 12.86 -5.56
CA GLY A 220 21.17 12.86 -6.87
C GLY A 220 22.05 11.63 -7.13
N VAL A 221 22.08 10.67 -6.20
CA VAL A 221 22.93 9.46 -6.32
C VAL A 221 22.06 8.25 -6.66
N LEU A 222 22.42 7.51 -7.70
CA LEU A 222 21.84 6.18 -7.99
C LEU A 222 22.31 5.19 -6.93
N ARG A 223 21.45 4.92 -5.94
CA ARG A 223 21.71 3.99 -4.81
C ARG A 223 21.47 2.53 -5.19
N MET A 224 20.54 2.29 -6.12
CA MET A 224 20.16 0.97 -6.63
C MET A 224 19.75 1.07 -8.09
N GLY A 225 20.04 0.03 -8.88
CA GLY A 225 19.69 -0.10 -10.29
C GLY A 225 20.89 -0.15 -11.21
N ASP A 226 20.67 -0.63 -12.46
CA ASP A 226 21.67 -0.67 -13.53
C ASP A 226 21.48 0.56 -14.43
N PRO A 227 22.52 1.39 -14.67
CA PRO A 227 22.42 2.57 -15.51
C PRO A 227 21.91 2.31 -16.94
N THR A 228 22.12 1.10 -17.47
CA THR A 228 21.75 0.74 -18.85
C THR A 228 20.36 0.13 -18.99
N SER A 229 19.76 -0.30 -17.88
CA SER A 229 18.42 -0.91 -17.85
C SER A 229 17.33 0.14 -17.72
N ASN A 230 16.17 -0.15 -18.34
CA ASN A 230 14.99 0.71 -18.26
C ASN A 230 14.11 0.35 -17.05
N TYR A 231 13.53 1.38 -16.46
CA TYR A 231 12.68 1.29 -15.27
C TYR A 231 11.52 2.28 -15.36
N GLU A 232 10.44 2.00 -14.63
CA GLU A 232 9.49 3.03 -14.24
C GLU A 232 10.18 3.94 -13.22
N VAL A 233 10.30 5.22 -13.55
CA VAL A 233 10.99 6.24 -12.77
C VAL A 233 9.96 7.24 -12.26
N TYR A 234 9.77 7.28 -10.93
CA TYR A 234 8.85 8.18 -10.25
C TYR A 234 9.57 8.96 -9.17
N GLY A 235 9.71 10.26 -9.37
CA GLY A 235 10.43 11.09 -8.42
C GLY A 235 10.77 12.47 -8.98
N PHE A 236 11.60 13.20 -8.31
CA PHE A 236 11.85 14.62 -8.56
C PHE A 236 13.20 14.85 -9.25
N ASP A 237 13.20 15.80 -10.19
CA ASP A 237 14.43 16.36 -10.76
C ASP A 237 15.03 17.45 -9.84
N ASN A 238 16.19 18.02 -10.27
CA ASN A 238 16.86 19.10 -9.54
C ASN A 238 16.05 20.41 -9.48
N ASN A 239 15.01 20.54 -10.31
CA ASN A 239 14.09 21.68 -10.30
C ASN A 239 12.85 21.39 -9.45
N ASN A 240 12.81 20.26 -8.71
CA ASN A 240 11.69 19.81 -7.90
C ASN A 240 10.41 19.50 -8.70
N VAL A 241 10.54 19.15 -9.98
CA VAL A 241 9.43 18.66 -10.81
C VAL A 241 9.33 17.15 -10.71
N LEU A 242 8.12 16.65 -10.46
CA LEU A 242 7.83 15.22 -10.44
C LEU A 242 7.91 14.64 -11.85
N VAL A 243 8.95 13.88 -12.11
CA VAL A 243 9.15 13.11 -13.34
C VAL A 243 8.51 11.74 -13.20
N VAL A 244 7.62 11.41 -14.12
CA VAL A 244 6.91 10.13 -14.23
C VAL A 244 7.16 9.60 -15.64
N GLY A 245 7.72 8.40 -15.78
CA GLY A 245 7.95 7.81 -17.09
C GLY A 245 8.84 6.58 -17.07
N HIS A 246 8.91 5.91 -18.23
CA HIS A 246 9.73 4.73 -18.44
C HIS A 246 11.05 5.13 -19.13
N MET A 247 12.19 4.91 -18.48
CA MET A 247 13.50 5.33 -19.00
C MET A 247 14.64 4.56 -18.36
N SER A 248 15.85 4.64 -18.98
CA SER A 248 17.04 4.05 -18.36
C SER A 248 17.49 4.88 -17.14
N ALA A 249 18.10 4.20 -16.15
CA ALA A 249 18.62 4.90 -14.97
C ALA A 249 19.74 5.89 -15.36
N GLY A 250 20.53 5.60 -16.38
CA GLY A 250 21.53 6.52 -16.92
C GLY A 250 20.92 7.77 -17.55
N TYR A 251 19.81 7.62 -18.28
CA TYR A 251 19.08 8.79 -18.80
C TYR A 251 18.46 9.61 -17.67
N ALA A 252 17.83 8.97 -16.69
CA ALA A 252 17.30 9.62 -15.49
C ALA A 252 18.37 10.46 -14.77
N ALA A 253 19.58 9.91 -14.59
CA ALA A 253 20.70 10.65 -14.03
C ALA A 253 21.09 11.85 -14.92
N SER A 254 21.10 11.69 -16.25
CA SER A 254 21.50 12.75 -17.20
C SER A 254 20.54 13.92 -17.25
N ILE A 255 19.26 13.72 -16.97
CA ILE A 255 18.23 14.77 -16.88
C ILE A 255 18.12 15.36 -15.47
N GLY A 256 18.99 14.94 -14.54
CA GLY A 256 19.08 15.52 -13.21
C GLY A 256 18.06 14.99 -12.21
N ILE A 257 17.63 13.73 -12.32
CA ILE A 257 16.81 13.09 -11.26
C ILE A 257 17.61 13.09 -9.95
N ARG A 258 17.04 13.73 -8.90
CA ARG A 258 17.64 13.79 -7.56
C ARG A 258 17.11 12.73 -6.61
N ASP A 259 15.82 12.44 -6.66
CA ASP A 259 15.12 11.49 -5.78
C ASP A 259 14.09 10.72 -6.59
N ALA A 260 14.19 9.42 -6.69
CA ALA A 260 13.21 8.60 -7.40
C ALA A 260 13.22 7.14 -6.94
N VAL A 261 12.10 6.47 -7.16
CA VAL A 261 11.91 5.04 -6.93
C VAL A 261 11.21 4.40 -8.13
N THR A 262 11.22 3.07 -8.18
CA THR A 262 10.43 2.28 -9.14
C THR A 262 9.17 1.74 -8.47
N PHE A 263 8.04 1.85 -9.17
CA PHE A 263 6.84 1.06 -8.92
C PHE A 263 5.99 1.02 -10.20
N GLY A 264 4.68 1.27 -10.14
CA GLY A 264 3.78 1.34 -11.30
C GLY A 264 2.33 1.01 -10.96
N PRO A 265 1.43 1.34 -11.85
CA PRO A 265 1.64 2.11 -13.10
C PRO A 265 1.69 3.64 -12.86
N ALA A 266 2.12 4.38 -13.90
CA ALA A 266 1.86 5.81 -14.00
C ALA A 266 0.34 6.05 -14.10
N LEU A 267 -0.16 7.09 -13.42
CA LEU A 267 -1.58 7.41 -13.33
C LEU A 267 -1.94 8.59 -14.24
N ILE A 268 -1.15 9.66 -14.19
CA ILE A 268 -1.31 10.88 -14.99
C ILE A 268 0.08 11.30 -15.47
N VAL A 269 0.20 11.59 -16.76
CA VAL A 269 1.42 12.15 -17.36
C VAL A 269 1.04 13.30 -18.27
N ASN A 270 1.63 14.47 -18.02
CA ASN A 270 1.37 15.70 -18.80
C ASN A 270 -0.12 16.05 -18.87
N GLY A 271 -0.84 15.93 -17.75
CA GLY A 271 -2.28 16.17 -17.65
C GLY A 271 -3.17 15.15 -18.36
N LYS A 272 -2.60 14.06 -18.87
CA LYS A 272 -3.36 12.97 -19.50
C LYS A 272 -3.45 11.79 -18.56
N SER A 273 -4.64 11.29 -18.32
CA SER A 273 -4.89 10.14 -17.46
C SER A 273 -4.60 8.82 -18.15
N ALA A 274 -4.16 7.82 -17.37
CA ALA A 274 -3.89 6.49 -17.86
C ALA A 274 -5.16 5.87 -18.49
N ARG A 275 -4.97 5.18 -19.60
CA ARG A 275 -6.05 4.39 -20.21
C ARG A 275 -6.22 3.08 -19.46
N MET A 276 -7.43 2.79 -19.04
CA MET A 276 -7.76 1.60 -18.26
C MET A 276 -8.76 0.72 -18.99
N ALA A 277 -8.63 -0.59 -18.80
CA ALA A 277 -9.68 -1.54 -19.04
C ALA A 277 -10.40 -1.79 -17.70
N GLY A 278 -11.73 -1.74 -17.67
CA GLY A 278 -12.50 -1.92 -16.44
C GLY A 278 -12.11 -0.93 -15.34
N SER A 279 -11.80 -1.46 -14.17
CA SER A 279 -11.33 -0.68 -13.01
C SER A 279 -9.82 -0.39 -13.01
N GLY A 280 -9.08 -0.89 -14.00
CA GLY A 280 -7.61 -0.78 -14.07
C GLY A 280 -6.88 -1.70 -13.09
N SER A 281 -7.55 -2.21 -12.06
CA SER A 281 -7.00 -3.11 -11.03
C SER A 281 -8.09 -3.60 -10.08
N GLY A 282 -7.71 -4.42 -9.09
CA GLY A 282 -8.54 -4.75 -7.94
C GLY A 282 -8.56 -3.67 -6.86
N LEU A 283 -9.43 -3.85 -5.86
CA LEU A 283 -9.50 -3.00 -4.66
C LEU A 283 -8.41 -3.41 -3.67
N ASN A 284 -7.50 -2.49 -3.36
CA ASN A 284 -6.41 -2.71 -2.42
C ASN A 284 -6.07 -1.43 -1.64
N PRO A 285 -5.36 -1.54 -0.49
CA PRO A 285 -4.67 -0.39 0.06
C PRO A 285 -3.70 0.16 -0.99
N ARG A 286 -3.65 1.48 -1.15
CA ARG A 286 -2.86 2.14 -2.21
C ARG A 286 -2.06 3.29 -1.64
N THR A 287 -0.94 3.55 -2.29
CA THR A 287 -0.13 4.75 -2.09
C THR A 287 0.15 5.35 -3.46
N ALA A 288 0.04 6.66 -3.57
CA ALA A 288 0.35 7.36 -4.82
C ALA A 288 0.98 8.72 -4.54
N ILE A 289 1.77 9.17 -5.50
CA ILE A 289 2.40 10.49 -5.51
C ILE A 289 1.94 11.26 -6.74
N GLY A 290 1.72 12.56 -6.60
CA GLY A 290 1.37 13.44 -7.72
C GLY A 290 1.95 14.83 -7.53
N GLN A 291 1.85 15.64 -8.58
CA GLN A 291 2.21 17.04 -8.53
C GLN A 291 1.23 17.90 -9.34
N ARG A 292 0.86 19.04 -8.79
CA ARG A 292 0.00 20.05 -9.40
C ARG A 292 0.81 20.96 -10.34
N GLU A 293 0.14 21.73 -11.20
CA GLU A 293 0.77 22.72 -12.08
C GLU A 293 1.54 23.79 -11.26
N ASP A 294 1.05 24.16 -10.07
CA ASP A 294 1.69 25.15 -9.19
C ASP A 294 2.90 24.62 -8.40
N GLY A 295 3.22 23.33 -8.57
CA GLY A 295 4.34 22.66 -7.94
C GLY A 295 3.99 21.92 -6.65
N ALA A 296 2.80 22.10 -6.06
CA ALA A 296 2.40 21.40 -4.85
C ALA A 296 2.40 19.88 -5.05
N VAL A 297 3.00 19.15 -4.12
CA VAL A 297 3.10 17.70 -4.15
C VAL A 297 1.90 17.07 -3.44
N LEU A 298 1.34 16.05 -4.05
CA LEU A 298 0.21 15.27 -3.57
C LEU A 298 0.69 13.90 -3.11
N LEU A 299 0.56 13.61 -1.82
CA LEU A 299 0.89 12.32 -1.22
C LEU A 299 -0.42 11.67 -0.76
N LEU A 300 -0.84 10.62 -1.47
CA LEU A 300 -2.09 9.91 -1.22
C LEU A 300 -1.83 8.55 -0.62
N VAL A 301 -2.53 8.23 0.48
CA VAL A 301 -2.57 6.87 1.04
C VAL A 301 -4.02 6.47 1.31
N ILE A 302 -4.41 5.33 0.73
CA ILE A 302 -5.74 4.72 0.87
C ILE A 302 -5.62 3.46 1.72
N GLU A 303 -6.43 3.39 2.77
CA GLU A 303 -6.64 2.17 3.56
C GLU A 303 -7.33 1.08 2.72
N GLY A 304 -7.17 -0.17 3.12
CA GLY A 304 -7.89 -1.25 2.46
C GLY A 304 -7.89 -2.54 3.27
N ARG A 305 -8.58 -3.56 2.75
CA ARG A 305 -8.72 -4.88 3.38
C ARG A 305 -9.31 -4.82 4.79
N GLN A 306 -10.11 -3.78 5.06
CA GLN A 306 -10.83 -3.54 6.31
C GLN A 306 -12.34 -3.47 6.04
N THR A 307 -13.16 -3.70 7.06
CA THR A 307 -14.63 -3.60 6.94
C THR A 307 -15.11 -2.19 6.63
N THR A 308 -14.32 -1.18 6.97
CA THR A 308 -14.60 0.24 6.75
C THR A 308 -13.98 0.78 5.46
N SER A 309 -13.00 0.05 4.88
CA SER A 309 -12.32 0.38 3.65
C SER A 309 -11.85 -0.90 2.96
N LEU A 310 -12.47 -1.25 1.84
CA LEU A 310 -12.02 -2.39 1.04
C LEU A 310 -10.75 -2.06 0.26
N GLY A 311 -10.56 -0.77 -0.05
CA GLY A 311 -9.47 -0.23 -0.83
C GLY A 311 -9.95 0.47 -2.10
N ALA A 312 -8.99 0.97 -2.87
CA ALA A 312 -9.21 1.67 -4.14
C ALA A 312 -8.64 0.88 -5.33
N SER A 313 -9.28 1.07 -6.49
CA SER A 313 -8.77 0.64 -7.80
C SER A 313 -7.83 1.70 -8.39
N MET A 314 -7.18 1.41 -9.52
CA MET A 314 -6.37 2.43 -10.22
C MET A 314 -7.27 3.54 -10.81
N ALA A 315 -8.49 3.21 -11.22
CA ALA A 315 -9.44 4.22 -11.68
C ALA A 315 -9.80 5.21 -10.56
N ASP A 316 -10.03 4.71 -9.34
CA ASP A 316 -10.27 5.58 -8.18
C ASP A 316 -9.05 6.49 -7.89
N LEU A 317 -7.81 5.96 -8.00
CA LEU A 317 -6.61 6.78 -7.79
C LEU A 317 -6.48 7.90 -8.82
N VAL A 318 -6.76 7.60 -10.09
CA VAL A 318 -6.75 8.64 -11.15
C VAL A 318 -7.79 9.71 -10.86
N GLU A 319 -9.02 9.32 -10.55
CA GLU A 319 -10.11 10.27 -10.22
C GLU A 319 -9.73 11.16 -9.02
N ILE A 320 -9.15 10.56 -7.97
CA ILE A 320 -8.70 11.33 -6.80
C ILE A 320 -7.60 12.32 -7.21
N MET A 321 -6.56 11.87 -7.93
CA MET A 321 -5.45 12.73 -8.34
C MET A 321 -5.90 13.87 -9.27
N GLU A 322 -6.82 13.61 -10.21
CA GLU A 322 -7.44 14.64 -11.06
C GLU A 322 -8.21 15.66 -10.23
N ASN A 323 -9.01 15.21 -9.26
CA ASN A 323 -9.80 16.09 -8.39
C ASN A 323 -8.92 17.01 -7.53
N TYR A 324 -7.69 16.58 -7.20
CA TYR A 324 -6.69 17.41 -6.51
C TYR A 324 -5.77 18.20 -7.45
N GLY A 325 -6.02 18.13 -8.78
CA GLY A 325 -5.33 18.96 -9.78
C GLY A 325 -3.95 18.44 -10.20
N ALA A 326 -3.68 17.14 -10.06
CA ALA A 326 -2.42 16.56 -10.50
C ALA A 326 -2.24 16.69 -12.02
N VAL A 327 -1.08 17.16 -12.47
CA VAL A 327 -0.65 17.12 -13.87
C VAL A 327 0.27 15.94 -14.14
N ASN A 328 0.96 15.44 -13.11
CA ASN A 328 1.70 14.19 -13.12
C ASN A 328 1.37 13.40 -11.86
N ALA A 329 1.16 12.09 -11.98
CA ALA A 329 0.92 11.21 -10.83
C ALA A 329 1.33 9.77 -11.15
N ALA A 330 1.77 9.05 -10.12
CA ALA A 330 2.16 7.65 -10.19
C ALA A 330 1.69 6.87 -8.97
N ASN A 331 1.36 5.59 -9.18
CA ASN A 331 1.11 4.66 -8.10
C ASN A 331 2.44 4.16 -7.52
N LEU A 332 2.52 4.09 -6.20
CA LEU A 332 3.63 3.58 -5.42
C LEU A 332 3.29 2.21 -4.81
N ASP A 333 4.22 1.64 -4.03
CA ASP A 333 3.96 0.39 -3.34
C ASP A 333 2.73 0.50 -2.45
N GLY A 334 1.88 -0.49 -2.55
CA GLY A 334 0.58 -0.53 -1.91
C GLY A 334 0.43 -1.68 -0.92
N GLY A 335 -0.80 -2.11 -0.72
CA GLY A 335 -1.11 -3.27 0.11
C GLY A 335 -0.68 -3.07 1.56
N MET A 336 0.12 -3.99 2.10
CA MET A 336 0.58 -3.94 3.48
C MET A 336 1.60 -2.82 3.77
N SER A 337 2.19 -2.23 2.74
CA SER A 337 3.17 -1.15 2.89
C SER A 337 2.51 0.23 2.99
N SER A 338 1.22 0.36 2.59
CA SER A 338 0.53 1.65 2.58
C SER A 338 0.47 2.26 3.98
N SER A 339 1.14 3.38 4.16
CA SER A 339 1.26 4.09 5.44
C SER A 339 1.56 5.57 5.21
N MET A 340 1.06 6.42 6.11
CA MET A 340 1.33 7.86 6.15
C MET A 340 1.61 8.30 7.58
N VAL A 341 2.73 9.00 7.77
CA VAL A 341 3.12 9.62 9.05
C VAL A 341 3.07 11.12 8.91
N TYR A 342 2.58 11.80 9.92
CA TYR A 342 2.61 13.25 10.05
C TYR A 342 2.76 13.66 11.52
N ASN A 343 3.68 14.58 11.80
CA ASN A 343 3.99 15.09 13.14
C ASN A 343 4.25 13.98 14.18
N GLY A 344 4.95 12.90 13.76
CA GLY A 344 5.29 11.76 14.59
C GLY A 344 4.16 10.75 14.81
N GLU A 345 2.98 10.96 14.24
CA GLU A 345 1.85 10.05 14.32
C GLU A 345 1.63 9.33 12.97
N GLU A 346 1.36 8.03 13.00
CA GLU A 346 0.90 7.28 11.83
C GLU A 346 -0.60 7.55 11.63
N ILE A 347 -0.92 8.47 10.70
CA ILE A 347 -2.29 8.94 10.46
C ILE A 347 -3.08 8.08 9.47
N VAL A 348 -2.39 7.24 8.69
CA VAL A 348 -2.97 6.15 7.87
C VAL A 348 -2.06 4.95 8.00
N SER A 349 -2.64 3.79 8.28
CA SER A 349 -1.92 2.52 8.27
C SER A 349 -2.63 1.47 7.42
N SER A 350 -1.86 0.55 6.86
CA SER A 350 -2.42 -0.65 6.26
C SER A 350 -3.15 -1.49 7.32
N CYS A 351 -4.05 -2.38 6.90
CA CYS A 351 -4.88 -3.22 7.79
C CYS A 351 -4.09 -4.23 8.65
N THR A 352 -2.77 -4.22 8.64
CA THR A 352 -1.93 -5.19 9.36
C THR A 352 -1.65 -4.76 10.80
N MET A 353 -1.63 -5.73 11.70
CA MET A 353 -1.25 -5.52 13.11
C MET A 353 0.24 -5.22 13.31
N ARG A 354 1.03 -5.15 12.24
CA ARG A 354 2.47 -4.84 12.25
C ARG A 354 2.79 -3.84 11.16
N ASN A 355 3.49 -2.78 11.52
CA ASN A 355 4.10 -1.86 10.56
C ASN A 355 5.08 -2.62 9.68
N ARG A 356 4.91 -2.49 8.36
CA ARG A 356 5.79 -3.13 7.39
C ARG A 356 7.14 -2.43 7.39
N LYS A 357 8.21 -3.22 7.30
CA LYS A 357 9.55 -2.70 7.06
C LYS A 357 9.74 -2.50 5.57
N ILE A 358 10.26 -1.34 5.19
CA ILE A 358 10.44 -0.88 3.81
C ILE A 358 11.85 -0.35 3.61
N PRO A 359 12.41 -0.43 2.38
CA PRO A 359 13.76 0.08 2.11
C PRO A 359 13.78 1.57 1.74
N THR A 360 12.63 2.12 1.29
CA THR A 360 12.51 3.51 0.82
C THR A 360 11.19 4.11 1.25
N ALA A 361 11.18 5.43 1.44
CA ALA A 361 9.99 6.25 1.69
C ALA A 361 10.12 7.58 0.96
N PHE A 362 8.99 8.22 0.61
CA PHE A 362 8.99 9.67 0.38
C PHE A 362 8.78 10.35 1.72
N ILE A 363 9.76 11.15 2.12
CA ILE A 363 9.76 11.93 3.37
C ILE A 363 9.56 13.40 3.06
N VAL A 364 9.03 14.15 4.01
CA VAL A 364 8.88 15.62 3.95
C VAL A 364 9.75 16.23 5.03
N GLU A 365 10.79 16.96 4.63
CA GLU A 365 11.69 17.64 5.54
C GLU A 365 10.97 18.71 6.35
N ARG A 366 11.45 18.98 7.56
CA ARG A 366 10.95 20.09 8.36
C ARG A 366 11.19 21.41 7.63
N ARG A 367 10.35 22.38 7.89
CA ARG A 367 10.61 23.76 7.48
C ARG A 367 11.53 24.40 8.51
N ASP A 368 12.66 24.99 8.05
CA ASP A 368 13.58 25.76 8.88
C ASP A 368 12.95 27.04 9.44
#